data_25ce5338cd2ab5b31ba51ee575cbcb66
#
_entry.id   25ce5338cd2ab5b31ba51ee575cbcb66
#
_cell.length_a   1.000
_cell.length_b   1.000
_cell.length_c   1.000
_cell.angle_alpha   90.00
_cell.angle_beta   90.00
_cell.angle_gamma   90.00
#
_symmetry.space_group_name_H-M   'P 1'
#
loop_
_entity.id
_entity.type
_entity.pdbx_description
1 polymer ?
#
loop_
_entity_poly.entity_id
_entity_poly.type
_entity_poly.pdbx_seq_one_letter_code
_entity_poly.pdbx_strand_id
1 'polypeptide(L)'
;MSEFDGPIEEFPLVSVDRFDKENLNSTVYLLSHCHADHMVGLDALAFAERLKYKSLKLYCHRVSVALLKSLPLYNHLYPYLVPLDTDTPVTINVANEDGSVCYLMELTLIASGHCPGSVMFLLTSLNSSVLFTGDFRFDVGQAGRLKALQNFSKDAQLQIDNVYVDTTFCKESAEVIPKREDCLEVIFDAVKRWIEPAKDRKNVLFVNKTRYGYEFLMKALAEKFNCKIHVSDQQYSLYKYLPSIQQFMTLEADSTKIHFCKFKPGADNNLQIPCQHSLGFYPDVLKIIPTAMFFTKAESSPNSLVKAVIEKTIRCCYSTHSSTHEVVDLLSSINFKKLTPFVRPDRETSIDSVRSLLFEKLKAYKPELVQTENNKPSENIKEGLWSKPLSFKRTGRGCKRRLSSEKEAKEVEKLQNDEFNKDKNLNAEVERSLETEVERSPVDLSMAL
;
A
#
# COMPACT_ATOMS: atom_id res chain seq x y z
N MET A 1 -3.23 -7.29 -7.08
CA MET A 1 -2.62 -6.44 -8.12
C MET A 1 -3.75 -5.80 -8.90
N SER A 2 -3.64 -4.51 -9.17
CA SER A 2 -4.64 -3.77 -9.96
C SER A 2 -4.75 -4.37 -11.36
N GLU A 3 -5.99 -4.56 -11.84
CA GLU A 3 -6.30 -4.99 -13.20
C GLU A 3 -6.86 -3.83 -14.04
N PHE A 4 -6.73 -2.62 -13.52
CA PHE A 4 -7.20 -1.42 -14.21
C PHE A 4 -6.31 -1.10 -15.42
N ASP A 5 -6.93 -0.92 -16.58
CA ASP A 5 -6.20 -0.71 -17.84
C ASP A 5 -5.81 0.76 -18.10
N GLY A 6 -6.24 1.70 -17.25
CA GLY A 6 -5.83 3.10 -17.26
C GLY A 6 -6.91 4.09 -17.73
N PRO A 7 -7.64 3.88 -18.83
CA PRO A 7 -8.59 4.86 -19.34
C PRO A 7 -9.82 5.01 -18.43
N ILE A 8 -10.29 6.24 -18.26
CA ILE A 8 -11.58 6.56 -17.64
C ILE A 8 -12.59 6.77 -18.78
N GLU A 9 -13.59 5.88 -18.89
CA GLU A 9 -14.56 5.89 -20.00
C GLU A 9 -15.31 7.22 -20.11
N GLU A 10 -15.66 7.82 -18.96
CA GLU A 10 -16.42 9.06 -18.86
C GLU A 10 -15.57 10.32 -19.12
N PHE A 11 -14.23 10.18 -19.09
CA PHE A 11 -13.26 11.26 -19.30
C PHE A 11 -12.23 10.85 -20.38
N PRO A 12 -12.59 10.91 -21.68
CA PRO A 12 -11.66 10.60 -22.76
C PRO A 12 -10.35 11.39 -22.65
N LEU A 13 -9.23 10.79 -23.04
CA LEU A 13 -7.88 11.32 -22.95
C LEU A 13 -7.32 11.45 -21.51
N VAL A 14 -7.99 10.91 -20.51
CA VAL A 14 -7.48 10.80 -19.14
C VAL A 14 -7.09 9.35 -18.86
N SER A 15 -5.86 9.14 -18.39
CA SER A 15 -5.37 7.83 -17.92
C SER A 15 -4.95 7.90 -16.46
N VAL A 16 -5.33 6.89 -15.69
CA VAL A 16 -5.02 6.76 -14.26
C VAL A 16 -4.21 5.50 -14.02
N ASP A 17 -3.10 5.60 -13.27
CA ASP A 17 -2.28 4.49 -12.78
C ASP A 17 -1.76 3.53 -13.86
N ARG A 18 -1.78 3.98 -15.14
CA ARG A 18 -1.27 3.22 -16.27
C ARG A 18 -0.65 4.15 -17.31
N PHE A 19 0.56 3.81 -17.78
CA PHE A 19 1.41 4.72 -18.57
C PHE A 19 2.01 4.03 -19.80
N ASP A 20 1.44 2.91 -20.23
CA ASP A 20 1.90 2.11 -21.37
C ASP A 20 0.79 1.89 -22.41
N LYS A 21 1.14 1.26 -23.51
CA LYS A 21 0.22 0.83 -24.58
C LYS A 21 -0.68 1.98 -25.07
N GLU A 22 -1.99 1.77 -25.09
CA GLU A 22 -2.99 2.73 -25.56
C GLU A 22 -3.09 3.96 -24.66
N ASN A 23 -2.66 3.86 -23.39
CA ASN A 23 -2.62 5.00 -22.48
C ASN A 23 -1.67 6.11 -22.95
N LEU A 24 -0.68 5.78 -23.78
CA LEU A 24 0.17 6.79 -24.41
C LEU A 24 -0.58 7.77 -25.32
N ASN A 25 -1.83 7.47 -25.71
CA ASN A 25 -2.71 8.38 -26.45
C ASN A 25 -3.42 9.40 -25.54
N SER A 26 -3.37 9.23 -24.23
CA SER A 26 -3.93 10.20 -23.28
C SER A 26 -3.14 11.50 -23.26
N THR A 27 -3.79 12.58 -22.84
CA THR A 27 -3.16 13.91 -22.69
C THR A 27 -3.15 14.40 -21.24
N VAL A 28 -3.86 13.70 -20.36
CA VAL A 28 -3.85 13.91 -18.91
C VAL A 28 -3.51 12.60 -18.22
N TYR A 29 -2.51 12.61 -17.35
CA TYR A 29 -2.06 11.44 -16.59
C TYR A 29 -2.19 11.69 -15.10
N LEU A 30 -2.79 10.72 -14.38
CA LEU A 30 -3.00 10.77 -12.95
C LEU A 30 -2.33 9.56 -12.28
N LEU A 31 -1.64 9.77 -11.15
CA LEU A 31 -1.05 8.71 -10.34
C LEU A 31 -1.62 8.76 -8.93
N SER A 32 -2.37 7.71 -8.56
CA SER A 32 -3.02 7.63 -7.24
C SER A 32 -2.02 7.40 -6.11
N HIS A 33 -1.03 6.51 -6.31
CA HIS A 33 0.04 6.22 -5.35
C HIS A 33 1.21 5.46 -5.99
N CYS A 34 2.29 5.26 -5.23
CA CYS A 34 3.57 4.75 -5.76
C CYS A 34 3.79 3.24 -5.58
N HIS A 35 2.75 2.39 -5.61
CA HIS A 35 2.94 0.95 -5.72
C HIS A 35 3.15 0.52 -7.17
N ALA A 36 3.96 -0.53 -7.38
CA ALA A 36 4.45 -0.92 -8.71
C ALA A 36 3.33 -1.26 -9.70
N ASP A 37 2.23 -1.86 -9.24
CA ASP A 37 1.07 -2.22 -10.07
C ASP A 37 0.20 -1.02 -10.50
N HIS A 38 0.40 0.16 -9.89
CA HIS A 38 -0.18 1.45 -10.27
C HIS A 38 0.80 2.34 -11.06
N MET A 39 2.03 1.86 -11.28
CA MET A 39 3.09 2.60 -11.97
C MET A 39 3.54 1.92 -13.26
N VAL A 40 2.76 1.01 -13.80
CA VAL A 40 3.13 0.24 -15.01
C VAL A 40 3.34 1.17 -16.20
N GLY A 41 4.55 1.14 -16.77
CA GLY A 41 4.97 1.98 -17.89
C GLY A 41 5.50 3.37 -17.49
N LEU A 42 5.49 3.72 -16.19
CA LEU A 42 5.91 5.04 -15.71
C LEU A 42 7.42 5.29 -15.92
N ASP A 43 8.23 4.25 -15.87
CA ASP A 43 9.68 4.25 -16.10
C ASP A 43 10.05 4.03 -17.58
N ALA A 44 9.09 3.77 -18.45
CA ALA A 44 9.34 3.45 -19.84
C ALA A 44 9.77 4.68 -20.66
N LEU A 45 10.74 4.50 -21.54
CA LEU A 45 11.21 5.54 -22.47
C LEU A 45 10.05 6.11 -23.32
N ALA A 46 9.13 5.26 -23.79
CA ALA A 46 7.98 5.69 -24.59
C ALA A 46 7.10 6.70 -23.83
N PHE A 47 6.91 6.52 -22.51
CA PHE A 47 6.15 7.48 -21.70
C PHE A 47 6.92 8.79 -21.51
N ALA A 48 8.24 8.71 -21.27
CA ALA A 48 9.10 9.89 -21.16
C ALA A 48 9.07 10.73 -22.44
N GLU A 49 9.18 10.09 -23.61
CA GLU A 49 9.09 10.74 -24.93
C GLU A 49 7.71 11.36 -25.15
N ARG A 50 6.65 10.65 -24.75
CA ARG A 50 5.28 11.17 -24.82
C ARG A 50 5.12 12.45 -24.01
N LEU A 51 5.56 12.48 -22.77
CA LEU A 51 5.51 13.66 -21.91
C LEU A 51 6.30 14.82 -22.52
N LYS A 52 7.51 14.55 -23.01
CA LYS A 52 8.39 15.56 -23.61
C LYS A 52 7.81 16.15 -24.88
N TYR A 53 7.28 15.32 -25.79
CA TYR A 53 6.79 15.74 -27.10
C TYR A 53 5.67 16.79 -27.01
N LYS A 54 4.74 16.62 -26.06
CA LYS A 54 3.59 17.53 -25.89
C LYS A 54 3.64 18.38 -24.64
N SER A 55 4.72 18.32 -23.87
CA SER A 55 4.82 18.95 -22.54
C SER A 55 3.67 18.57 -21.62
N LEU A 56 3.19 17.33 -21.73
CA LEU A 56 2.09 16.80 -20.94
C LEU A 56 2.46 16.73 -19.46
N LYS A 57 1.46 16.57 -18.61
CA LYS A 57 1.66 16.59 -17.16
C LYS A 57 1.16 15.30 -16.52
N LEU A 58 1.88 14.90 -15.46
CA LEU A 58 1.50 13.84 -14.54
C LEU A 58 1.11 14.47 -13.20
N TYR A 59 -0.17 14.38 -12.88
CA TYR A 59 -0.73 14.93 -11.65
C TYR A 59 -0.76 13.86 -10.56
N CYS A 60 -0.24 14.19 -9.40
CA CYS A 60 -0.29 13.31 -8.24
C CYS A 60 -0.16 14.10 -6.94
N HIS A 61 -0.39 13.43 -5.81
CA HIS A 61 -0.23 14.07 -4.52
C HIS A 61 1.24 14.48 -4.27
N ARG A 62 1.46 15.61 -3.57
CA ARG A 62 2.82 16.14 -3.30
C ARG A 62 3.75 15.13 -2.61
N VAL A 63 3.19 14.24 -1.77
CA VAL A 63 3.97 13.15 -1.14
C VAL A 63 4.41 12.13 -2.18
N SER A 64 3.56 11.76 -3.15
CA SER A 64 3.95 10.89 -4.27
C SER A 64 5.06 11.52 -5.13
N VAL A 65 4.99 12.84 -5.38
CA VAL A 65 6.09 13.58 -6.03
C VAL A 65 7.39 13.46 -5.24
N ALA A 66 7.35 13.62 -3.90
CA ALA A 66 8.53 13.47 -3.05
C ALA A 66 9.11 12.05 -3.09
N LEU A 67 8.26 11.03 -3.12
CA LEU A 67 8.68 9.62 -3.24
C LEU A 67 9.31 9.34 -4.61
N LEU A 68 8.72 9.79 -5.72
CA LEU A 68 9.30 9.69 -7.06
C LEU A 68 10.67 10.37 -7.15
N LYS A 69 10.79 11.58 -6.59
CA LYS A 69 12.06 12.31 -6.51
C LYS A 69 13.14 11.61 -5.66
N SER A 70 12.75 10.68 -4.80
CA SER A 70 13.70 9.89 -4.01
C SER A 70 14.32 8.73 -4.80
N LEU A 71 13.78 8.44 -5.97
CA LEU A 71 14.19 7.31 -6.81
C LEU A 71 14.81 7.83 -8.11
N PRO A 72 16.13 7.60 -8.34
CA PRO A 72 16.83 8.05 -9.56
C PRO A 72 16.16 7.59 -10.86
N LEU A 73 15.52 6.42 -10.85
CA LEU A 73 14.80 5.85 -11.98
C LEU A 73 13.76 6.81 -12.59
N TYR A 74 13.18 7.69 -11.78
CA TYR A 74 12.12 8.63 -12.21
C TYR A 74 12.61 10.07 -12.41
N ASN A 75 13.93 10.31 -12.49
CA ASN A 75 14.50 11.65 -12.68
C ASN A 75 13.94 12.34 -13.94
N HIS A 76 13.73 11.57 -15.01
CA HIS A 76 13.20 12.06 -16.29
C HIS A 76 11.78 12.63 -16.19
N LEU A 77 11.02 12.26 -15.16
CA LEU A 77 9.65 12.75 -14.94
C LEU A 77 9.58 14.14 -14.28
N TYR A 78 10.64 14.59 -13.60
CA TYR A 78 10.61 15.77 -12.74
C TYR A 78 10.02 17.04 -13.40
N PRO A 79 10.30 17.36 -14.68
CA PRO A 79 9.74 18.55 -15.34
C PRO A 79 8.23 18.46 -15.59
N TYR A 80 7.67 17.26 -15.52
CA TYR A 80 6.28 16.97 -15.88
C TYR A 80 5.40 16.67 -14.67
N LEU A 81 5.99 16.51 -13.47
CA LEU A 81 5.24 16.25 -12.25
C LEU A 81 4.52 17.51 -11.77
N VAL A 82 3.22 17.41 -11.53
CA VAL A 82 2.41 18.46 -10.92
C VAL A 82 1.95 18.00 -9.55
N PRO A 83 2.56 18.52 -8.47
CA PRO A 83 2.14 18.22 -7.11
C PRO A 83 0.81 18.87 -6.79
N LEU A 84 -0.16 18.09 -6.31
CA LEU A 84 -1.46 18.57 -5.85
C LEU A 84 -1.65 18.28 -4.36
N ASP A 85 -2.54 19.05 -3.75
CA ASP A 85 -3.01 18.85 -2.37
C ASP A 85 -4.38 18.16 -2.35
N THR A 86 -4.67 17.46 -1.26
CA THR A 86 -6.01 16.93 -1.02
C THR A 86 -7.02 18.04 -0.74
N ASP A 87 -8.29 17.78 -1.01
CA ASP A 87 -9.45 18.64 -0.77
C ASP A 87 -9.36 20.04 -1.43
N THR A 88 -8.50 20.17 -2.45
CA THR A 88 -8.32 21.42 -3.22
C THR A 88 -8.61 21.14 -4.69
N PRO A 89 -9.78 21.58 -5.21
CA PRO A 89 -10.13 21.40 -6.62
C PRO A 89 -9.18 22.16 -7.56
N VAL A 90 -8.80 21.50 -8.66
CA VAL A 90 -7.96 22.09 -9.71
C VAL A 90 -8.61 21.87 -11.06
N THR A 91 -8.77 22.95 -11.85
CA THR A 91 -9.30 22.87 -13.21
C THR A 91 -8.19 22.51 -14.19
N ILE A 92 -8.42 21.48 -15.00
CA ILE A 92 -7.51 20.99 -16.03
C ILE A 92 -8.19 21.10 -17.39
N ASN A 93 -7.50 21.72 -18.36
CA ASN A 93 -7.92 21.71 -19.77
C ASN A 93 -7.54 20.37 -20.37
N VAL A 94 -8.53 19.53 -20.70
CA VAL A 94 -8.28 18.30 -21.45
C VAL A 94 -8.34 18.64 -22.94
N ALA A 95 -7.21 18.43 -23.62
CA ALA A 95 -7.04 18.85 -25.01
C ALA A 95 -6.68 17.67 -25.91
N ASN A 96 -7.04 17.77 -27.19
CA ASN A 96 -6.63 16.87 -28.27
C ASN A 96 -5.13 16.97 -28.57
N GLU A 97 -4.65 16.10 -29.44
CA GLU A 97 -3.28 16.08 -29.97
C GLU A 97 -2.88 17.41 -30.67
N ASP A 98 -3.83 18.10 -31.31
CA ASP A 98 -3.61 19.39 -31.95
C ASP A 98 -3.59 20.59 -30.99
N GLY A 99 -3.86 20.35 -29.69
CA GLY A 99 -3.94 21.36 -28.65
C GLY A 99 -5.31 22.03 -28.50
N SER A 100 -6.31 21.65 -29.32
CA SER A 100 -7.67 22.12 -29.14
C SER A 100 -8.27 21.57 -27.84
N VAL A 101 -8.85 22.45 -27.01
CA VAL A 101 -9.48 22.04 -25.74
C VAL A 101 -10.79 21.32 -26.02
N CYS A 102 -10.90 20.06 -25.58
CA CYS A 102 -12.11 19.27 -25.69
C CYS A 102 -13.12 19.61 -24.60
N TYR A 103 -12.64 19.70 -23.36
CA TYR A 103 -13.49 20.02 -22.21
C TYR A 103 -12.64 20.46 -21.01
N LEU A 104 -13.30 21.08 -20.04
CA LEU A 104 -12.72 21.39 -18.73
C LEU A 104 -13.08 20.27 -17.76
N MET A 105 -12.08 19.80 -17.02
CA MET A 105 -12.21 18.83 -15.95
C MET A 105 -11.76 19.46 -14.65
N GLU A 106 -12.57 19.36 -13.62
CA GLU A 106 -12.15 19.65 -12.24
C GLU A 106 -11.66 18.35 -11.59
N LEU A 107 -10.48 18.37 -11.03
CA LEU A 107 -9.84 17.26 -10.31
C LEU A 107 -9.71 17.60 -8.84
N THR A 108 -10.28 16.77 -7.96
CA THR A 108 -10.08 16.86 -6.51
C THR A 108 -9.45 15.58 -6.00
N LEU A 109 -8.34 15.71 -5.28
CA LEU A 109 -7.69 14.60 -4.60
C LEU A 109 -8.29 14.41 -3.21
N ILE A 110 -8.60 13.15 -2.85
CA ILE A 110 -9.11 12.77 -1.52
C ILE A 110 -8.12 11.78 -0.92
N ALA A 111 -7.63 12.02 0.30
CA ALA A 111 -6.71 11.08 0.95
C ALA A 111 -7.35 9.70 1.11
N SER A 112 -6.71 8.65 0.59
CA SER A 112 -7.27 7.29 0.57
C SER A 112 -6.85 6.41 1.77
N GLY A 113 -5.83 6.83 2.53
CA GLY A 113 -5.39 6.13 3.74
C GLY A 113 -4.65 4.80 3.51
N HIS A 114 -4.32 4.44 2.28
CA HIS A 114 -3.63 3.19 1.93
C HIS A 114 -2.13 3.22 2.26
N CYS A 115 -1.41 4.20 1.73
CA CYS A 115 0.01 4.43 1.99
C CYS A 115 0.33 5.94 1.90
N PRO A 116 1.57 6.39 2.21
CA PRO A 116 1.93 7.80 2.08
C PRO A 116 1.69 8.32 0.66
N GLY A 117 0.92 9.41 0.55
CA GLY A 117 0.60 10.04 -0.71
C GLY A 117 -0.50 9.38 -1.52
N SER A 118 -1.11 8.31 -1.03
CA SER A 118 -2.23 7.65 -1.71
C SER A 118 -3.49 8.52 -1.68
N VAL A 119 -4.15 8.61 -2.84
CA VAL A 119 -5.35 9.42 -3.03
C VAL A 119 -6.38 8.73 -3.90
N MET A 120 -7.65 9.09 -3.68
CA MET A 120 -8.73 8.92 -4.62
C MET A 120 -8.79 10.15 -5.53
N PHE A 121 -9.33 9.99 -6.73
CA PHE A 121 -9.62 11.08 -7.66
C PHE A 121 -11.12 11.25 -7.82
N LEU A 122 -11.62 12.45 -7.49
CA LEU A 122 -12.95 12.89 -7.90
C LEU A 122 -12.77 13.77 -9.14
N LEU A 123 -13.25 13.28 -10.26
CA LEU A 123 -13.24 13.96 -11.57
C LEU A 123 -14.65 14.49 -11.85
N THR A 124 -14.78 15.78 -12.13
CA THR A 124 -16.05 16.39 -12.49
C THR A 124 -15.92 17.27 -13.72
N SER A 125 -16.96 17.30 -14.52
CA SER A 125 -17.12 18.21 -15.67
C SER A 125 -18.58 18.64 -15.75
N LEU A 126 -18.94 19.42 -16.77
CA LEU A 126 -20.35 19.80 -16.99
C LEU A 126 -21.26 18.59 -17.23
N ASN A 127 -20.72 17.50 -17.77
CA ASN A 127 -21.51 16.37 -18.25
C ASN A 127 -21.28 15.07 -17.49
N SER A 128 -20.18 14.98 -16.71
CA SER A 128 -19.79 13.70 -16.08
C SER A 128 -19.14 13.92 -14.74
N SER A 129 -19.30 12.92 -13.86
CA SER A 129 -18.65 12.85 -12.57
C SER A 129 -18.20 11.41 -12.28
N VAL A 130 -16.96 11.24 -11.86
CA VAL A 130 -16.35 9.92 -11.58
C VAL A 130 -15.60 9.98 -10.26
N LEU A 131 -15.73 8.93 -9.46
CA LEU A 131 -14.86 8.64 -8.33
C LEU A 131 -13.98 7.44 -8.67
N PHE A 132 -12.67 7.65 -8.72
CA PHE A 132 -11.67 6.59 -8.79
C PHE A 132 -11.00 6.46 -7.43
N THR A 133 -11.20 5.34 -6.72
CA THR A 133 -10.72 5.20 -5.34
C THR A 133 -9.21 5.00 -5.23
N GLY A 134 -8.53 4.54 -6.29
CA GLY A 134 -7.23 3.91 -6.11
C GLY A 134 -7.35 2.83 -5.02
N ASP A 135 -6.22 2.42 -4.47
CA ASP A 135 -6.23 1.58 -3.27
C ASP A 135 -6.56 2.44 -2.04
N PHE A 136 -7.44 1.94 -1.17
CA PHE A 136 -7.86 2.74 -0.02
C PHE A 136 -8.12 1.92 1.25
N ARG A 137 -8.03 2.60 2.38
CA ARG A 137 -8.40 2.05 3.68
C ARG A 137 -9.11 3.09 4.52
N PHE A 138 -10.42 2.92 4.71
CA PHE A 138 -11.25 3.74 5.59
C PHE A 138 -11.88 2.88 6.68
N ASP A 139 -12.02 3.44 7.86
CA ASP A 139 -12.92 2.86 8.84
C ASP A 139 -14.38 3.21 8.51
N VAL A 140 -15.29 2.36 8.92
CA VAL A 140 -16.74 2.59 8.78
C VAL A 140 -17.12 3.95 9.37
N GLY A 141 -17.89 4.71 8.60
CA GLY A 141 -18.33 6.08 8.92
C GLY A 141 -17.33 7.19 8.59
N GLN A 142 -16.13 6.88 8.09
CA GLN A 142 -15.20 7.91 7.62
C GLN A 142 -15.64 8.52 6.27
N ALA A 143 -16.15 7.69 5.37
CA ALA A 143 -16.56 8.12 4.04
C ALA A 143 -17.61 9.25 4.06
N GLY A 144 -18.59 9.16 4.93
CA GLY A 144 -19.62 10.20 5.09
C GLY A 144 -19.12 11.55 5.60
N ARG A 145 -17.86 11.65 6.04
CA ARG A 145 -17.22 12.90 6.50
C ARG A 145 -16.37 13.57 5.45
N LEU A 146 -16.18 12.96 4.28
CA LEU A 146 -15.35 13.48 3.19
C LEU A 146 -16.04 14.68 2.53
N LYS A 147 -15.50 15.88 2.75
CA LYS A 147 -16.08 17.14 2.24
C LYS A 147 -16.29 17.12 0.73
N ALA A 148 -15.32 16.59 -0.02
CA ALA A 148 -15.38 16.51 -1.48
C ALA A 148 -16.57 15.67 -1.99
N LEU A 149 -17.07 14.72 -1.19
CA LEU A 149 -18.18 13.83 -1.56
C LEU A 149 -19.55 14.31 -1.04
N GLN A 150 -19.63 15.39 -0.25
CA GLN A 150 -20.90 15.85 0.35
C GLN A 150 -21.94 16.22 -0.70
N ASN A 151 -21.53 16.81 -1.83
CA ASN A 151 -22.45 17.14 -2.93
C ASN A 151 -23.03 15.91 -3.62
N PHE A 152 -22.47 14.75 -3.41
CA PHE A 152 -22.89 13.45 -3.94
C PHE A 152 -23.42 12.53 -2.84
N SER A 153 -23.67 13.04 -1.63
CA SER A 153 -24.26 12.25 -0.54
C SER A 153 -25.65 11.74 -0.91
N LYS A 154 -26.14 10.71 -0.20
CA LYS A 154 -27.46 10.11 -0.49
C LYS A 154 -28.62 11.10 -0.48
N ASP A 155 -28.50 12.15 0.31
CA ASP A 155 -29.52 13.20 0.40
C ASP A 155 -29.33 14.34 -0.61
N ALA A 156 -28.22 14.31 -1.37
CA ALA A 156 -27.93 15.31 -2.39
C ALA A 156 -28.59 14.98 -3.72
N GLN A 157 -28.81 16.01 -4.54
CA GLN A 157 -29.37 15.85 -5.88
C GLN A 157 -28.35 15.33 -6.92
N LEU A 158 -27.06 15.53 -6.67
CA LEU A 158 -26.00 15.11 -7.59
C LEU A 158 -25.70 13.63 -7.44
N GLN A 159 -25.33 13.01 -8.55
CA GLN A 159 -24.99 11.59 -8.66
C GLN A 159 -23.65 11.42 -9.34
N ILE A 160 -22.80 10.54 -8.82
CA ILE A 160 -21.57 10.12 -9.50
C ILE A 160 -21.95 9.15 -10.63
N ASP A 161 -21.50 9.41 -11.84
CA ASP A 161 -21.82 8.56 -12.99
C ASP A 161 -21.19 7.18 -12.89
N ASN A 162 -19.93 7.10 -12.44
CA ASN A 162 -19.26 5.83 -12.21
C ASN A 162 -18.31 5.89 -11.02
N VAL A 163 -18.31 4.83 -10.21
CA VAL A 163 -17.35 4.63 -9.13
C VAL A 163 -16.42 3.47 -9.52
N TYR A 164 -15.16 3.78 -9.81
CA TYR A 164 -14.09 2.80 -9.94
C TYR A 164 -13.55 2.49 -8.55
N VAL A 165 -13.68 1.23 -8.10
CA VAL A 165 -13.47 0.88 -6.70
C VAL A 165 -12.47 -0.26 -6.51
N ASP A 166 -11.55 -0.08 -5.55
CA ASP A 166 -10.69 -1.14 -5.03
C ASP A 166 -11.52 -2.22 -4.34
N THR A 167 -11.38 -3.44 -4.79
CA THR A 167 -12.09 -4.60 -4.28
C THR A 167 -11.16 -5.73 -3.84
N THR A 168 -9.92 -5.38 -3.44
CA THR A 168 -8.88 -6.34 -3.02
C THR A 168 -9.36 -7.33 -1.97
N PHE A 169 -10.20 -6.91 -1.04
CA PHE A 169 -10.79 -7.77 -0.01
C PHE A 169 -12.31 -7.93 -0.12
N CYS A 170 -12.93 -7.64 -1.27
CA CYS A 170 -14.37 -7.82 -1.47
C CYS A 170 -14.74 -9.28 -1.71
N LYS A 171 -14.78 -10.06 -0.62
CA LYS A 171 -15.19 -11.46 -0.57
C LYS A 171 -15.80 -11.78 0.80
N GLU A 172 -16.60 -12.84 0.89
CA GLU A 172 -17.28 -13.23 2.12
C GLU A 172 -16.32 -13.44 3.30
N SER A 173 -15.19 -14.10 3.07
CA SER A 173 -14.19 -14.38 4.11
C SER A 173 -13.41 -13.13 4.60
N ALA A 174 -13.60 -11.98 3.96
CA ALA A 174 -13.03 -10.68 4.32
C ALA A 174 -14.12 -9.62 4.53
N GLU A 175 -15.30 -10.03 4.97
CA GLU A 175 -16.41 -9.11 5.22
C GLU A 175 -16.03 -7.99 6.18
N VAL A 176 -15.36 -8.35 7.28
CA VAL A 176 -14.85 -7.40 8.28
C VAL A 176 -13.35 -7.64 8.49
N ILE A 177 -12.58 -6.59 8.38
CA ILE A 177 -11.18 -6.56 8.81
C ILE A 177 -11.11 -5.59 10.01
N PRO A 178 -10.49 -5.99 11.13
CA PRO A 178 -10.39 -5.15 12.32
C PRO A 178 -9.73 -3.80 12.02
N LYS A 179 -10.09 -2.77 12.79
CA LYS A 179 -9.49 -1.44 12.69
C LYS A 179 -7.98 -1.51 12.89
N ARG A 180 -7.25 -0.57 12.28
CA ARG A 180 -5.79 -0.52 12.44
C ARG A 180 -5.37 -0.37 13.88
N GLU A 181 -6.08 0.43 14.65
CA GLU A 181 -5.82 0.68 16.07
C GLU A 181 -5.92 -0.61 16.89
N ASP A 182 -6.95 -1.43 16.66
CA ASP A 182 -7.11 -2.72 17.34
C ASP A 182 -5.97 -3.68 16.96
N CYS A 183 -5.60 -3.69 15.69
CA CYS A 183 -4.45 -4.47 15.20
C CYS A 183 -3.13 -4.00 15.83
N LEU A 184 -2.94 -2.68 16.02
CA LEU A 184 -1.75 -2.11 16.65
C LEU A 184 -1.64 -2.52 18.10
N GLU A 185 -2.71 -2.48 18.90
CA GLU A 185 -2.66 -2.88 20.32
C GLU A 185 -2.19 -4.33 20.47
N VAL A 186 -2.67 -5.22 19.60
CA VAL A 186 -2.24 -6.62 19.61
C VAL A 186 -0.77 -6.77 19.20
N ILE A 187 -0.31 -5.99 18.22
CA ILE A 187 1.11 -5.95 17.81
C ILE A 187 1.97 -5.39 18.94
N PHE A 188 1.56 -4.33 19.60
CA PHE A 188 2.27 -3.74 20.72
C PHE A 188 2.42 -4.72 21.88
N ASP A 189 1.36 -5.44 22.21
CA ASP A 189 1.40 -6.49 23.24
C ASP A 189 2.40 -7.61 22.88
N ALA A 190 2.41 -8.04 21.62
CA ALA A 190 3.35 -9.06 21.15
C ALA A 190 4.81 -8.59 21.26
N VAL A 191 5.09 -7.37 20.82
CA VAL A 191 6.41 -6.74 20.90
C VAL A 191 6.83 -6.57 22.38
N LYS A 192 5.96 -6.02 23.21
CA LYS A 192 6.22 -5.78 24.63
C LYS A 192 6.58 -7.07 25.37
N ARG A 193 5.74 -8.10 25.25
CA ARG A 193 5.96 -9.43 25.87
C ARG A 193 7.25 -10.09 25.42
N TRP A 194 7.70 -9.82 24.21
CA TRP A 194 8.96 -10.36 23.73
C TRP A 194 10.17 -9.60 24.29
N ILE A 195 10.14 -8.27 24.30
CA ILE A 195 11.30 -7.42 24.65
C ILE A 195 11.51 -7.32 26.16
N GLU A 196 10.45 -7.17 26.97
CA GLU A 196 10.55 -6.85 28.41
C GLU A 196 11.24 -7.91 29.27
N PRO A 197 11.05 -9.24 29.08
CA PRO A 197 11.65 -10.25 29.97
C PRO A 197 13.17 -10.40 29.85
N ALA A 198 13.80 -9.85 28.80
CA ALA A 198 15.24 -10.03 28.57
C ALA A 198 15.85 -8.74 27.99
N LYS A 199 16.36 -7.90 28.85
CA LYS A 199 16.77 -6.52 28.54
C LYS A 199 17.74 -6.37 27.36
N ASP A 200 18.64 -7.34 27.08
CA ASP A 200 19.80 -7.05 26.23
C ASP A 200 19.99 -7.94 24.99
N ARG A 201 19.15 -8.95 24.79
CA ARG A 201 19.36 -9.93 23.70
C ARG A 201 18.17 -10.23 22.81
N LYS A 202 17.08 -9.49 22.92
CA LYS A 202 15.85 -9.76 22.17
C LYS A 202 15.51 -8.61 21.24
N ASN A 203 15.38 -8.92 19.97
CA ASN A 203 14.95 -7.99 18.92
C ASN A 203 13.66 -8.45 18.26
N VAL A 204 13.00 -7.55 17.60
CA VAL A 204 11.81 -7.80 16.78
C VAL A 204 12.12 -7.40 15.36
N LEU A 205 11.84 -8.31 14.41
CA LEU A 205 11.96 -8.07 12.99
C LEU A 205 10.57 -8.11 12.34
N PHE A 206 10.15 -6.98 11.81
CA PHE A 206 8.97 -6.91 10.96
C PHE A 206 9.32 -7.24 9.52
N VAL A 207 8.52 -8.12 8.91
CA VAL A 207 8.66 -8.48 7.50
C VAL A 207 7.67 -7.67 6.69
N ASN A 208 8.17 -6.67 5.99
CA ASN A 208 7.40 -5.89 5.03
C ASN A 208 7.50 -6.54 3.63
N LYS A 209 6.37 -6.72 2.98
CA LYS A 209 6.27 -7.30 1.63
C LYS A 209 6.25 -6.24 0.54
N THR A 210 5.88 -5.02 0.88
CA THR A 210 5.76 -3.89 -0.04
C THR A 210 6.72 -2.78 0.35
N ARG A 211 7.09 -1.94 -0.61
CA ARG A 211 7.98 -0.80 -0.39
C ARG A 211 7.34 0.27 0.51
N TYR A 212 6.04 0.47 0.37
CA TYR A 212 5.22 1.44 1.10
C TYR A 212 4.01 0.77 1.77
N GLY A 213 3.40 1.45 2.77
CA GLY A 213 2.17 1.01 3.44
C GLY A 213 2.35 0.61 4.91
N TYR A 214 3.59 0.51 5.40
CA TYR A 214 3.87 0.20 6.81
C TYR A 214 4.27 1.42 7.65
N GLU A 215 4.27 2.62 7.08
CA GLU A 215 4.73 3.85 7.73
C GLU A 215 3.87 4.21 8.94
N PHE A 216 2.57 3.97 8.86
CA PHE A 216 1.66 4.14 9.99
C PHE A 216 2.01 3.20 11.14
N LEU A 217 2.30 1.93 10.84
CA LEU A 217 2.75 0.94 11.82
C LEU A 217 4.12 1.33 12.41
N MET A 218 5.08 1.75 11.58
CA MET A 218 6.40 2.18 12.04
C MET A 218 6.30 3.39 12.98
N LYS A 219 5.51 4.40 12.61
CA LYS A 219 5.25 5.57 13.44
C LYS A 219 4.63 5.17 14.78
N ALA A 220 3.58 4.35 14.76
CA ALA A 220 2.88 3.91 15.96
C ALA A 220 3.79 3.12 16.90
N LEU A 221 4.66 2.24 16.36
CA LEU A 221 5.67 1.52 17.15
C LEU A 221 6.71 2.48 17.74
N ALA A 222 7.21 3.43 16.95
CA ALA A 222 8.20 4.42 17.40
C ALA A 222 7.66 5.26 18.57
N GLU A 223 6.42 5.71 18.48
CA GLU A 223 5.74 6.48 19.52
C GLU A 223 5.45 5.62 20.76
N LYS A 224 4.92 4.39 20.58
CA LYS A 224 4.56 3.49 21.69
C LYS A 224 5.76 3.05 22.52
N PHE A 225 6.89 2.78 21.87
CA PHE A 225 8.10 2.29 22.53
C PHE A 225 9.16 3.38 22.76
N ASN A 226 8.86 4.62 22.43
CA ASN A 226 9.74 5.78 22.51
C ASN A 226 11.13 5.49 21.93
N CYS A 227 11.18 4.95 20.73
CA CYS A 227 12.42 4.61 20.01
C CYS A 227 12.28 4.87 18.51
N LYS A 228 13.39 4.93 17.80
CA LYS A 228 13.36 4.91 16.34
C LYS A 228 13.28 3.48 15.82
N ILE A 229 12.81 3.33 14.60
CA ILE A 229 12.70 2.04 13.90
C ILE A 229 13.89 1.89 12.97
N HIS A 230 14.63 0.79 13.11
CA HIS A 230 15.75 0.52 12.21
C HIS A 230 15.25 0.06 10.84
N VAL A 231 15.73 0.70 9.78
CA VAL A 231 15.42 0.39 8.38
C VAL A 231 16.71 0.26 7.57
N SER A 232 16.64 -0.29 6.35
CA SER A 232 17.78 -0.31 5.44
C SER A 232 18.07 1.08 4.87
N ASP A 233 19.32 1.31 4.40
CA ASP A 233 19.71 2.56 3.71
C ASP A 233 18.76 2.89 2.54
N GLN A 234 18.39 1.87 1.76
CA GLN A 234 17.47 2.03 0.65
C GLN A 234 16.12 2.55 1.14
N GLN A 235 15.55 1.97 2.20
CA GLN A 235 14.28 2.42 2.75
C GLN A 235 14.39 3.80 3.39
N TYR A 236 15.44 4.10 4.11
CA TYR A 236 15.68 5.42 4.70
C TYR A 236 15.74 6.52 3.63
N SER A 237 16.43 6.22 2.51
CA SER A 237 16.58 7.16 1.40
C SER A 237 15.28 7.47 0.66
N LEU A 238 14.30 6.56 0.67
CA LEU A 238 12.98 6.82 0.07
C LEU A 238 12.28 8.02 0.68
N TYR A 239 12.52 8.31 1.96
CA TYR A 239 11.84 9.37 2.69
C TYR A 239 12.70 10.63 2.89
N LYS A 240 13.81 10.79 2.13
CA LYS A 240 14.71 11.94 2.27
C LYS A 240 14.04 13.31 2.09
N TYR A 241 12.93 13.36 1.32
CA TYR A 241 12.12 14.56 1.14
C TYR A 241 10.85 14.58 1.99
N LEU A 242 10.70 13.64 2.93
CA LEU A 242 9.55 13.49 3.81
C LEU A 242 10.02 13.37 5.28
N PRO A 243 10.54 14.46 5.86
CA PRO A 243 11.10 14.44 7.23
C PRO A 243 10.06 14.02 8.28
N SER A 244 8.77 14.27 8.05
CA SER A 244 7.67 13.85 8.92
C SER A 244 7.55 12.32 9.05
N ILE A 245 8.04 11.56 8.08
CA ILE A 245 8.11 10.09 8.11
C ILE A 245 9.51 9.65 8.54
N GLN A 246 10.55 10.23 7.95
CA GLN A 246 11.94 9.84 8.18
C GLN A 246 12.37 9.99 9.65
N GLN A 247 11.81 10.95 10.40
CA GLN A 247 12.12 11.18 11.81
C GLN A 247 11.90 9.96 12.71
N PHE A 248 11.00 9.03 12.36
CA PHE A 248 10.74 7.81 13.11
C PHE A 248 11.73 6.69 12.77
N MET A 249 12.65 6.88 11.83
CA MET A 249 13.56 5.88 11.32
C MET A 249 15.00 6.13 11.77
N THR A 250 15.82 5.07 11.78
CA THR A 250 17.26 5.15 12.02
C THR A 250 18.02 4.15 11.16
N LEU A 251 19.26 4.48 10.80
CA LEU A 251 20.22 3.59 10.17
C LEU A 251 21.07 2.85 11.20
N GLU A 252 21.05 3.29 12.46
CA GLU A 252 21.85 2.72 13.54
C GLU A 252 21.14 1.50 14.16
N ALA A 253 21.53 0.31 13.73
CA ALA A 253 20.91 -0.95 14.12
C ALA A 253 20.91 -1.20 15.62
N ASP A 254 21.97 -0.79 16.32
CA ASP A 254 22.17 -1.06 17.75
C ASP A 254 21.42 -0.07 18.65
N SER A 255 20.91 1.02 18.08
CA SER A 255 20.15 2.04 18.82
C SER A 255 18.72 1.62 19.14
N THR A 256 18.22 0.53 18.56
CA THR A 256 16.83 0.07 18.72
C THR A 256 16.71 -1.46 18.67
N LYS A 257 15.61 -1.96 19.25
CA LYS A 257 15.25 -3.39 19.21
C LYS A 257 14.20 -3.72 18.13
N ILE A 258 13.70 -2.71 17.39
CA ILE A 258 12.64 -2.88 16.42
C ILE A 258 13.18 -2.61 15.02
N HIS A 259 13.12 -3.61 14.16
CA HIS A 259 13.73 -3.62 12.84
C HIS A 259 12.70 -3.87 11.73
N PHE A 260 12.80 -3.10 10.65
CA PHE A 260 12.13 -3.30 9.38
C PHE A 260 13.13 -3.47 8.22
N CYS A 261 14.40 -3.78 8.54
CA CYS A 261 15.43 -4.05 7.55
C CYS A 261 15.20 -5.40 6.85
N LYS A 262 15.85 -5.60 5.71
CA LYS A 262 15.72 -6.84 4.93
C LYS A 262 16.24 -8.05 5.74
N PHE A 263 15.50 -9.13 5.67
CA PHE A 263 15.84 -10.43 6.24
C PHE A 263 16.73 -11.22 5.27
N LYS A 264 17.76 -11.91 5.81
CA LYS A 264 18.48 -12.98 5.09
C LYS A 264 18.36 -14.26 5.91
N PRO A 265 17.91 -15.37 5.33
CA PRO A 265 18.00 -16.67 6.00
C PRO A 265 19.46 -17.01 6.24
N GLY A 266 19.80 -17.42 7.47
CA GLY A 266 21.11 -17.96 7.78
C GLY A 266 21.24 -19.41 7.28
N ALA A 267 22.49 -19.90 7.11
CA ALA A 267 22.77 -21.26 6.67
C ALA A 267 22.15 -22.35 7.58
N ASP A 268 21.88 -22.01 8.85
CA ASP A 268 21.37 -22.93 9.87
C ASP A 268 19.87 -22.71 10.18
N ASN A 269 19.09 -22.10 9.30
CA ASN A 269 17.70 -21.69 9.59
C ASN A 269 17.54 -20.75 10.80
N ASN A 270 18.63 -20.23 11.36
CA ASN A 270 18.57 -19.23 12.40
C ASN A 270 18.21 -17.88 11.78
N LEU A 271 17.22 -17.20 12.39
CA LEU A 271 16.83 -15.86 12.01
C LEU A 271 17.98 -14.90 12.34
N GLN A 272 18.69 -14.45 11.30
CA GLN A 272 19.75 -13.45 11.44
C GLN A 272 19.21 -12.10 10.97
N ILE A 273 19.44 -11.07 11.77
CA ILE A 273 19.22 -9.68 11.35
C ILE A 273 20.55 -9.24 10.71
N PRO A 274 20.58 -9.00 9.38
CA PRO A 274 21.84 -8.72 8.65
C PRO A 274 22.60 -7.51 9.20
N CYS A 275 21.88 -6.54 9.78
CA CYS A 275 22.43 -5.30 10.31
C CYS A 275 23.22 -5.45 11.64
N GLN A 276 23.20 -6.63 12.28
CA GLN A 276 23.83 -6.84 13.59
C GLN A 276 25.01 -7.83 13.56
N HIS A 277 25.57 -8.11 12.39
CA HIS A 277 26.71 -9.00 12.24
C HIS A 277 27.98 -8.55 13.00
N SER A 278 28.09 -7.26 13.34
CA SER A 278 29.27 -6.69 14.01
C SER A 278 29.35 -7.00 15.51
N LEU A 279 28.28 -7.47 16.13
CA LEU A 279 28.20 -7.63 17.58
C LEU A 279 28.77 -8.94 18.11
N GLY A 280 29.20 -9.87 17.24
CA GLY A 280 29.81 -11.15 17.67
C GLY A 280 28.84 -12.12 18.36
N PHE A 281 27.59 -11.76 18.58
CA PHE A 281 26.51 -12.63 19.04
C PHE A 281 25.24 -12.38 18.26
N TYR A 282 24.42 -13.41 18.12
CA TYR A 282 23.13 -13.31 17.45
C TYR A 282 22.03 -13.07 18.49
N PRO A 283 21.30 -11.94 18.41
CA PRO A 283 20.18 -11.71 19.30
C PRO A 283 19.06 -12.71 19.03
N ASP A 284 18.27 -12.99 20.05
CA ASP A 284 17.00 -13.69 19.89
C ASP A 284 16.01 -12.79 19.12
N VAL A 285 15.45 -13.28 18.02
CA VAL A 285 14.60 -12.48 17.13
C VAL A 285 13.20 -13.03 17.09
N LEU A 286 12.20 -12.20 17.41
CA LEU A 286 10.81 -12.44 17.08
C LEU A 286 10.52 -11.88 15.70
N LYS A 287 10.14 -12.73 14.76
CA LYS A 287 9.69 -12.34 13.43
C LYS A 287 8.19 -12.06 13.45
N ILE A 288 7.79 -10.84 13.10
CA ILE A 288 6.39 -10.45 12.97
C ILE A 288 6.08 -10.22 11.48
N ILE A 289 5.03 -10.88 10.99
CA ILE A 289 4.56 -10.74 9.62
C ILE A 289 3.18 -10.06 9.66
N PRO A 290 3.11 -8.73 9.41
CA PRO A 290 1.85 -8.04 9.29
C PRO A 290 1.14 -8.49 7.99
N THR A 291 -0.10 -8.94 8.09
CA THR A 291 -0.84 -9.45 6.91
C THR A 291 -2.33 -9.54 7.22
N ALA A 292 -3.17 -9.00 6.33
CA ALA A 292 -4.61 -9.23 6.37
C ALA A 292 -5.00 -10.51 5.62
N MET A 293 -4.35 -10.77 4.47
CA MET A 293 -4.70 -11.88 3.58
C MET A 293 -4.70 -13.25 4.26
N PHE A 294 -3.85 -13.45 5.27
CA PHE A 294 -3.85 -14.69 6.04
C PHE A 294 -5.13 -14.84 6.88
N PHE A 295 -5.62 -13.75 7.47
CA PHE A 295 -6.78 -13.72 8.37
C PHE A 295 -8.11 -13.67 7.62
N THR A 296 -8.10 -13.38 6.32
CA THR A 296 -9.28 -13.39 5.44
C THR A 296 -9.45 -14.73 4.72
N LYS A 297 -8.73 -15.79 5.09
CA LYS A 297 -8.96 -17.14 4.59
C LYS A 297 -10.01 -17.85 5.47
N ALA A 298 -10.90 -18.64 4.84
CA ALA A 298 -12.02 -19.31 5.50
C ALA A 298 -11.61 -20.22 6.70
N GLU A 299 -10.39 -20.71 6.72
CA GLU A 299 -9.85 -21.57 7.79
C GLU A 299 -9.31 -20.79 9.01
N SER A 300 -9.31 -19.45 8.97
CA SER A 300 -8.80 -18.64 10.07
C SER A 300 -9.87 -18.48 11.13
N SER A 301 -9.50 -18.67 12.41
CA SER A 301 -10.41 -18.36 13.52
C SER A 301 -10.77 -16.89 13.50
N PRO A 302 -12.05 -16.51 13.41
CA PRO A 302 -12.48 -15.12 13.20
C PRO A 302 -12.12 -14.17 14.35
N ASN A 303 -11.73 -14.69 15.52
CA ASN A 303 -11.49 -13.90 16.73
C ASN A 303 -10.01 -13.73 17.09
N SER A 304 -9.06 -14.24 16.29
CA SER A 304 -7.64 -14.13 16.60
C SER A 304 -6.92 -13.19 15.65
N LEU A 305 -6.42 -12.07 16.16
CA LEU A 305 -5.63 -11.10 15.41
C LEU A 305 -4.14 -11.47 15.36
N VAL A 306 -3.74 -12.50 16.07
CA VAL A 306 -2.36 -13.01 16.09
C VAL A 306 -2.38 -14.53 15.96
N LYS A 307 -1.51 -15.08 15.12
CA LYS A 307 -1.30 -16.52 14.98
C LYS A 307 0.18 -16.86 15.00
N ALA A 308 0.58 -17.76 15.90
CA ALA A 308 1.89 -18.37 15.86
C ALA A 308 2.00 -19.27 14.61
N VAL A 309 3.10 -19.16 13.88
CA VAL A 309 3.33 -19.93 12.64
C VAL A 309 4.33 -21.05 12.90
N ILE A 310 5.51 -20.67 13.36
CA ILE A 310 6.62 -21.54 13.75
C ILE A 310 7.32 -20.89 14.94
N GLU A 311 8.33 -21.56 15.48
CA GLU A 311 9.13 -21.02 16.59
C GLU A 311 9.59 -19.58 16.27
N LYS A 312 9.32 -18.64 17.21
CA LYS A 312 9.69 -17.21 17.12
C LYS A 312 9.16 -16.48 15.87
N THR A 313 8.11 -16.98 15.23
CA THR A 313 7.44 -16.31 14.11
C THR A 313 5.95 -16.25 14.34
N ILE A 314 5.39 -15.04 14.26
CA ILE A 314 3.95 -14.79 14.38
C ILE A 314 3.45 -13.99 13.18
N ARG A 315 2.20 -14.22 12.80
CA ARG A 315 1.44 -13.35 11.91
C ARG A 315 0.52 -12.48 12.74
N CYS A 316 0.46 -11.20 12.42
CA CYS A 316 -0.46 -10.26 13.03
C CYS A 316 -1.37 -9.68 11.94
N CYS A 317 -2.66 -9.53 12.27
CA CYS A 317 -3.59 -8.88 11.36
C CYS A 317 -3.19 -7.42 11.17
N TYR A 318 -3.04 -7.01 9.93
CA TYR A 318 -2.81 -5.62 9.55
C TYR A 318 -3.16 -5.44 8.08
N SER A 319 -4.03 -4.47 7.76
CA SER A 319 -4.47 -4.20 6.40
C SER A 319 -4.20 -2.77 5.99
N THR A 320 -3.82 -2.61 4.74
CA THR A 320 -3.75 -1.32 4.03
C THR A 320 -4.90 -1.14 3.03
N HIS A 321 -5.73 -2.17 2.82
CA HIS A 321 -6.93 -2.12 1.98
C HIS A 321 -8.19 -2.29 2.82
N SER A 322 -9.29 -1.75 2.32
CA SER A 322 -10.61 -1.85 2.94
C SER A 322 -11.18 -3.26 2.86
N SER A 323 -11.91 -3.65 3.91
CA SER A 323 -12.77 -4.83 3.94
C SER A 323 -14.02 -4.63 3.08
N THR A 324 -14.76 -5.72 2.79
CA THR A 324 -16.06 -5.62 2.10
C THR A 324 -16.99 -4.62 2.77
N HIS A 325 -17.05 -4.64 4.10
CA HIS A 325 -17.93 -3.76 4.90
C HIS A 325 -17.56 -2.27 4.76
N GLU A 326 -16.27 -1.95 4.76
CA GLU A 326 -15.78 -0.58 4.59
C GLU A 326 -15.98 -0.06 3.16
N VAL A 327 -15.88 -0.94 2.15
CA VAL A 327 -16.25 -0.61 0.77
C VAL A 327 -17.74 -0.33 0.66
N VAL A 328 -18.58 -1.15 1.30
CA VAL A 328 -20.03 -0.96 1.35
C VAL A 328 -20.40 0.34 2.07
N ASP A 329 -19.71 0.69 3.16
CA ASP A 329 -19.90 1.96 3.87
C ASP A 329 -19.64 3.16 2.96
N LEU A 330 -18.50 3.16 2.24
CA LEU A 330 -18.19 4.20 1.26
C LEU A 330 -19.30 4.32 0.20
N LEU A 331 -19.66 3.20 -0.43
CA LEU A 331 -20.68 3.19 -1.48
C LEU A 331 -22.08 3.57 -0.94
N SER A 332 -22.36 3.25 0.32
CA SER A 332 -23.61 3.61 0.96
C SER A 332 -23.73 5.11 1.26
N SER A 333 -22.62 5.82 1.36
CA SER A 333 -22.57 7.25 1.69
C SER A 333 -22.77 8.18 0.50
N ILE A 334 -22.74 7.67 -0.73
CA ILE A 334 -22.81 8.46 -1.96
C ILE A 334 -23.90 7.95 -2.91
N ASN A 335 -24.43 8.85 -3.76
CA ASN A 335 -25.26 8.50 -4.89
C ASN A 335 -24.43 8.21 -6.12
N PHE A 336 -24.63 7.07 -6.77
CA PHE A 336 -23.91 6.71 -8.00
C PHE A 336 -24.80 5.91 -8.97
N LYS A 337 -24.46 5.94 -10.27
CA LYS A 337 -25.19 5.21 -11.32
C LYS A 337 -24.55 3.88 -11.66
N LYS A 338 -23.23 3.86 -11.85
CA LYS A 338 -22.42 2.69 -12.26
C LYS A 338 -21.36 2.35 -11.23
N LEU A 339 -21.07 1.07 -11.05
CA LEU A 339 -20.01 0.56 -10.19
C LEU A 339 -19.05 -0.29 -11.03
N THR A 340 -17.78 0.08 -11.00
CA THR A 340 -16.71 -0.59 -11.75
C THR A 340 -15.61 -1.07 -10.79
N PRO A 341 -15.71 -2.30 -10.25
CA PRO A 341 -14.61 -2.93 -9.54
C PRO A 341 -13.41 -3.11 -10.46
N PHE A 342 -12.17 -2.84 -10.00
CA PHE A 342 -10.97 -2.96 -10.83
C PHE A 342 -9.90 -3.90 -10.24
N VAL A 343 -10.20 -4.60 -9.13
CA VAL A 343 -9.34 -5.62 -8.54
C VAL A 343 -10.16 -6.88 -8.26
N ARG A 344 -9.65 -8.04 -8.67
CA ARG A 344 -10.21 -9.33 -8.22
C ARG A 344 -9.61 -9.71 -6.87
N PRO A 345 -10.43 -10.08 -5.86
CA PRO A 345 -9.93 -10.46 -4.53
C PRO A 345 -9.10 -11.76 -4.57
N ASP A 346 -9.32 -12.61 -5.56
CA ASP A 346 -8.57 -13.82 -5.86
C ASP A 346 -8.75 -14.21 -7.35
N ARG A 347 -8.08 -15.27 -7.78
CA ARG A 347 -8.10 -15.72 -9.18
C ARG A 347 -9.41 -16.40 -9.58
N GLU A 348 -10.19 -16.86 -8.63
CA GLU A 348 -11.42 -17.65 -8.87
C GLU A 348 -12.64 -16.74 -8.96
N THR A 349 -12.60 -15.55 -8.35
CA THR A 349 -13.71 -14.60 -8.30
C THR A 349 -13.70 -13.67 -9.52
N SER A 350 -14.80 -13.62 -10.27
CA SER A 350 -14.97 -12.70 -11.38
C SER A 350 -15.32 -11.28 -10.90
N ILE A 351 -15.04 -10.28 -11.72
CA ILE A 351 -15.46 -8.88 -11.45
C ILE A 351 -16.96 -8.75 -11.31
N ASP A 352 -17.74 -9.50 -12.12
CA ASP A 352 -19.20 -9.47 -12.03
C ASP A 352 -19.72 -10.10 -10.75
N SER A 353 -19.06 -11.15 -10.24
CA SER A 353 -19.38 -11.75 -8.93
C SER A 353 -19.12 -10.77 -7.80
N VAL A 354 -17.99 -10.03 -7.86
CA VAL A 354 -17.67 -8.96 -6.88
C VAL A 354 -18.71 -7.86 -6.91
N ARG A 355 -19.09 -7.41 -8.12
CA ARG A 355 -20.12 -6.37 -8.29
C ARG A 355 -21.47 -6.83 -7.71
N SER A 356 -21.87 -8.07 -7.96
CA SER A 356 -23.10 -8.66 -7.43
C SER A 356 -23.09 -8.74 -5.90
N LEU A 357 -21.99 -9.20 -5.31
CA LEU A 357 -21.79 -9.22 -3.85
C LEU A 357 -21.96 -7.82 -3.24
N LEU A 358 -21.32 -6.81 -3.83
CA LEU A 358 -21.40 -5.43 -3.32
C LEU A 358 -22.84 -4.89 -3.39
N PHE A 359 -23.58 -5.13 -4.48
CA PHE A 359 -24.97 -4.70 -4.56
C PHE A 359 -25.88 -5.46 -3.60
N GLU A 360 -25.64 -6.73 -3.33
CA GLU A 360 -26.37 -7.49 -2.32
C GLU A 360 -26.12 -6.90 -0.93
N LYS A 361 -24.85 -6.68 -0.56
CA LYS A 361 -24.47 -6.09 0.73
C LYS A 361 -25.02 -4.67 0.89
N LEU A 362 -25.01 -3.83 -0.16
CA LEU A 362 -25.58 -2.48 -0.14
C LEU A 362 -27.08 -2.49 0.20
N LYS A 363 -27.85 -3.44 -0.35
CA LYS A 363 -29.28 -3.58 -0.05
C LYS A 363 -29.55 -3.95 1.42
N ALA A 364 -28.65 -4.74 2.01
CA ALA A 364 -28.75 -5.19 3.39
C ALA A 364 -28.13 -4.21 4.40
N TYR A 365 -27.36 -3.23 3.94
CA TYR A 365 -26.58 -2.34 4.80
C TYR A 365 -27.43 -1.39 5.62
N LYS A 366 -27.21 -1.41 6.95
CA LYS A 366 -27.84 -0.54 7.93
C LYS A 366 -26.76 0.14 8.78
N PRO A 367 -26.35 1.37 8.43
CA PRO A 367 -25.22 2.06 9.09
C PRO A 367 -25.39 2.23 10.61
N GLU A 368 -26.61 2.36 11.09
CA GLU A 368 -26.91 2.55 12.52
C GLU A 368 -26.56 1.33 13.39
N LEU A 369 -26.63 0.11 12.84
CA LEU A 369 -26.30 -1.12 13.56
C LEU A 369 -24.79 -1.33 13.70
N VAL A 370 -24.02 -0.84 12.76
CA VAL A 370 -22.56 -1.00 12.72
C VAL A 370 -21.87 -0.12 13.77
N GLN A 371 -22.41 1.06 14.06
CA GLN A 371 -21.85 1.96 15.06
C GLN A 371 -21.96 1.39 16.48
N THR A 372 -22.99 0.59 16.77
CA THR A 372 -23.19 -0.01 18.10
C THR A 372 -22.27 -1.20 18.37
N GLU A 373 -21.92 -1.98 17.33
CA GLU A 373 -20.99 -3.11 17.49
C GLU A 373 -19.53 -2.64 17.62
N ASN A 374 -19.15 -1.58 16.93
CA ASN A 374 -17.80 -1.01 17.01
C ASN A 374 -17.53 -0.24 18.32
N ASN A 375 -18.57 0.13 19.09
CA ASN A 375 -18.44 0.82 20.37
C ASN A 375 -18.40 -0.12 21.59
N LYS A 376 -18.57 -1.42 21.41
CA LYS A 376 -18.30 -2.37 22.49
C LYS A 376 -16.79 -2.61 22.58
N PRO A 377 -16.14 -2.29 23.70
CA PRO A 377 -14.76 -2.74 23.92
C PRO A 377 -14.78 -4.26 23.80
N SER A 378 -13.88 -4.81 23.02
CA SER A 378 -13.73 -6.25 22.86
C SER A 378 -13.21 -6.85 24.18
N GLU A 379 -14.12 -7.06 25.15
CA GLU A 379 -13.77 -7.67 26.45
C GLU A 379 -13.21 -9.09 26.33
N ASN A 380 -13.38 -9.74 25.16
CA ASN A 380 -13.00 -11.13 24.96
C ASN A 380 -11.62 -11.38 24.37
N ILE A 381 -10.80 -10.34 24.10
CA ILE A 381 -9.42 -10.53 23.59
C ILE A 381 -8.43 -10.90 24.70
N LYS A 382 -8.82 -10.75 25.98
CA LYS A 382 -7.88 -10.83 27.11
C LYS A 382 -7.51 -12.22 27.61
N GLU A 383 -8.22 -13.30 27.31
CA GLU A 383 -8.00 -14.55 28.02
C GLU A 383 -7.59 -15.80 27.20
N GLY A 384 -7.67 -15.81 25.87
CA GLY A 384 -7.57 -17.08 25.14
C GLY A 384 -6.17 -17.57 24.79
N LEU A 385 -5.21 -16.72 24.48
CA LEU A 385 -3.95 -17.14 23.84
C LEU A 385 -2.70 -17.00 24.72
N TRP A 386 -2.76 -16.26 25.80
CA TRP A 386 -1.58 -15.86 26.57
C TRP A 386 -1.59 -16.23 28.06
N SER A 387 -2.58 -16.99 28.54
CA SER A 387 -2.63 -17.49 29.92
C SER A 387 -1.54 -18.53 30.27
N LYS A 388 -0.80 -18.98 29.28
CA LYS A 388 0.41 -19.83 29.49
C LYS A 388 1.65 -19.09 28.95
N PRO A 389 2.78 -19.10 29.68
CA PRO A 389 4.03 -18.63 29.11
C PRO A 389 4.31 -19.38 27.81
N LEU A 390 4.88 -18.70 26.79
CA LEU A 390 5.34 -19.30 25.54
C LEU A 390 6.44 -20.35 25.87
N SER A 391 6.05 -21.49 26.41
CA SER A 391 6.93 -22.62 26.60
C SER A 391 6.95 -23.42 25.32
N PHE A 392 7.94 -23.18 24.48
CA PHE A 392 8.22 -24.00 23.30
C PHE A 392 8.74 -25.36 23.75
N LYS A 393 7.84 -26.32 24.02
CA LYS A 393 8.24 -27.70 24.24
C LYS A 393 8.71 -28.28 22.91
N ARG A 394 9.97 -28.73 22.86
CA ARG A 394 10.46 -29.66 21.85
C ARG A 394 9.60 -30.92 21.89
N THR A 395 8.58 -31.05 21.07
CA THR A 395 7.91 -32.31 20.82
C THR A 395 8.60 -32.97 19.63
N GLY A 396 9.55 -33.82 19.95
CA GLY A 396 9.99 -34.84 19.01
C GLY A 396 8.86 -35.84 18.78
N ARG A 397 8.15 -35.69 17.65
CA ARG A 397 7.42 -36.77 16.95
C ARG A 397 6.93 -36.30 15.58
N GLY A 398 7.41 -36.91 14.52
CA GLY A 398 6.66 -37.27 13.32
C GLY A 398 6.65 -36.32 12.15
N CYS A 399 7.50 -36.60 11.29
CA CYS A 399 7.86 -36.21 9.91
C CYS A 399 6.74 -35.88 8.87
N LYS A 400 5.45 -35.77 9.18
CA LYS A 400 4.40 -35.59 8.15
C LYS A 400 3.77 -34.18 8.10
N ARG A 401 4.00 -33.30 9.08
CA ARG A 401 3.55 -31.89 9.04
C ARG A 401 4.60 -30.89 8.55
N ARG A 402 5.82 -31.33 8.30
CA ARG A 402 6.92 -30.48 7.84
C ARG A 402 6.79 -30.00 6.39
N LEU A 403 6.12 -30.78 5.52
CA LEU A 403 6.05 -30.47 4.08
C LEU A 403 5.16 -29.27 3.71
N SER A 404 4.10 -28.98 4.47
CA SER A 404 3.23 -27.83 4.16
C SER A 404 3.85 -26.50 4.61
N SER A 405 4.50 -26.48 5.78
CA SER A 405 5.13 -25.27 6.31
C SER A 405 6.42 -24.89 5.56
N GLU A 406 7.17 -25.87 5.05
CA GLU A 406 8.33 -25.63 4.17
C GLU A 406 7.93 -25.14 2.78
N LYS A 407 6.78 -25.59 2.24
CA LYS A 407 6.24 -25.07 0.98
C LYS A 407 5.78 -23.62 1.12
N GLU A 408 5.08 -23.27 2.19
CA GLU A 408 4.64 -21.88 2.43
C GLU A 408 5.83 -20.96 2.72
N ALA A 409 6.86 -21.41 3.44
CA ALA A 409 8.08 -20.65 3.66
C ALA A 409 8.84 -20.43 2.35
N LYS A 410 8.95 -21.44 1.49
CA LYS A 410 9.57 -21.34 0.16
C LYS A 410 8.79 -20.47 -0.81
N GLU A 411 7.46 -20.46 -0.72
CA GLU A 411 6.60 -19.63 -1.57
C GLU A 411 6.72 -18.13 -1.19
N VAL A 412 6.80 -17.85 0.12
CA VAL A 412 7.08 -16.48 0.61
C VAL A 412 8.50 -16.03 0.23
N GLU A 413 9.47 -16.93 0.33
CA GLU A 413 10.87 -16.68 -0.07
C GLU A 413 11.00 -16.48 -1.58
N LYS A 414 10.28 -17.27 -2.39
CA LYS A 414 10.25 -17.13 -3.84
C LYS A 414 9.64 -15.80 -4.27
N LEU A 415 8.52 -15.37 -3.66
CA LEU A 415 7.90 -14.07 -3.95
C LEU A 415 8.80 -12.90 -3.56
N GLN A 416 9.53 -13.00 -2.43
CA GLN A 416 10.49 -11.97 -2.01
C GLN A 416 11.74 -11.94 -2.90
N ASN A 417 12.19 -13.11 -3.38
CA ASN A 417 13.34 -13.21 -4.27
C ASN A 417 12.99 -12.77 -5.70
N ASP A 418 11.76 -13.03 -6.17
CA ASP A 418 11.31 -12.60 -7.49
C ASP A 418 11.16 -11.07 -7.57
N GLU A 419 10.66 -10.41 -6.53
CA GLU A 419 10.66 -8.93 -6.43
C GLU A 419 12.09 -8.38 -6.30
N PHE A 420 12.92 -9.02 -5.48
CA PHE A 420 14.32 -8.60 -5.30
C PHE A 420 15.15 -8.75 -6.58
N ASN A 421 14.92 -9.82 -7.34
CA ASN A 421 15.62 -10.05 -8.60
C ASN A 421 15.11 -9.11 -9.71
N LYS A 422 13.82 -8.73 -9.69
CA LYS A 422 13.30 -7.67 -10.58
C LYS A 422 13.97 -6.32 -10.27
N ASP A 423 14.03 -5.93 -9.00
CA ASP A 423 14.69 -4.67 -8.59
C ASP A 423 16.21 -4.69 -8.91
N LYS A 424 16.87 -5.84 -8.79
CA LYS A 424 18.31 -5.98 -9.10
C LYS A 424 18.60 -5.97 -10.60
N ASN A 425 17.76 -6.64 -11.40
CA ASN A 425 17.90 -6.63 -12.85
C ASN A 425 17.61 -5.24 -13.43
N LEU A 426 16.62 -4.54 -12.87
CA LEU A 426 16.29 -3.17 -13.26
C LEU A 426 17.45 -2.20 -12.97
N ASN A 427 18.07 -2.30 -11.78
CA ASN A 427 19.22 -1.48 -11.42
C ASN A 427 20.46 -1.78 -12.29
N ALA A 428 20.70 -3.05 -12.64
CA ALA A 428 21.82 -3.46 -13.50
C ALA A 428 21.60 -3.08 -14.98
N GLU A 429 20.36 -2.97 -15.44
CA GLU A 429 20.03 -2.46 -16.78
C GLU A 429 20.21 -0.94 -16.84
N VAL A 430 19.80 -0.22 -15.79
CA VAL A 430 20.00 1.23 -15.70
C VAL A 430 21.47 1.60 -15.61
N GLU A 431 22.28 0.89 -14.82
CA GLU A 431 23.74 1.09 -14.79
C GLU A 431 24.40 0.87 -16.15
N ARG A 432 24.04 -0.21 -16.86
CA ARG A 432 24.54 -0.49 -18.21
C ARG A 432 24.09 0.55 -19.25
N SER A 433 22.88 1.08 -19.14
CA SER A 433 22.41 2.14 -20.06
C SER A 433 23.12 3.47 -19.81
N LEU A 434 23.45 3.79 -18.56
CA LEU A 434 24.20 4.99 -18.21
C LEU A 434 25.67 4.90 -18.64
N GLU A 435 26.31 3.74 -18.51
CA GLU A 435 27.68 3.54 -19.02
C GLU A 435 27.77 3.67 -20.54
N THR A 436 26.77 3.19 -21.29
CA THR A 436 26.73 3.30 -22.75
C THR A 436 26.40 4.71 -23.26
N GLU A 437 25.74 5.56 -22.48
CA GLU A 437 25.50 6.98 -22.83
C GLU A 437 26.71 7.85 -22.53
N VAL A 438 27.49 7.56 -21.50
CA VAL A 438 28.74 8.30 -21.18
C VAL A 438 29.83 8.08 -22.23
N GLU A 439 29.88 6.91 -22.87
CA GLU A 439 30.85 6.63 -23.94
C GLU A 439 30.49 7.25 -25.31
N ARG A 440 29.30 7.77 -25.51
CA ARG A 440 28.78 8.30 -26.78
C ARG A 440 28.80 9.82 -26.95
N SER A 441 29.23 10.59 -25.98
CA SER A 441 29.22 12.07 -26.07
C SER A 441 30.39 12.71 -25.35
N PRO A 442 31.51 13.01 -26.03
CA PRO A 442 32.43 14.01 -25.53
C PRO A 442 31.86 15.39 -25.87
N VAL A 443 31.16 16.02 -24.96
CA VAL A 443 30.82 17.45 -25.08
C VAL A 443 31.95 18.26 -24.49
N ASP A 444 32.59 19.02 -25.36
CA ASP A 444 33.64 20.03 -25.15
C ASP A 444 33.12 21.11 -24.15
N LEU A 445 33.70 21.14 -22.95
CA LEU A 445 33.45 22.12 -21.88
C LEU A 445 34.46 23.27 -22.01
N SER A 446 34.36 24.04 -23.09
CA SER A 446 35.06 25.29 -23.20
C SER A 446 34.17 26.40 -23.81
N MET A 447 33.22 26.90 -23.01
CA MET A 447 32.62 28.26 -23.14
C MET A 447 31.43 28.39 -22.21
N ALA A 448 31.64 28.84 -21.02
CA ALA A 448 30.79 29.76 -20.25
C ALA A 448 31.41 30.02 -18.88
N LEU A 449 32.27 31.01 -18.84
CA LEU A 449 32.48 31.88 -17.69
C LEU A 449 31.46 33.01 -17.73
#